data_3a5057c97bd7aa52bbbaaad0efc824ff
#
_entry.id   3a5057c97bd7aa52bbbaaad0efc824ff
#
_cell.length_a   1.000
_cell.length_b   1.000
_cell.length_c   1.000
_cell.angle_alpha   90.00
_cell.angle_beta   90.00
_cell.angle_gamma   90.00
#
_symmetry.space_group_name_H-M   'P 1'
#
loop_
_entity.id
_entity.type
_entity.pdbx_description
1 polymer ?
#
loop_
_entity_poly.entity_id
_entity_poly.type
_entity_poly.pdbx_seq_one_letter_code
_entity_poly.pdbx_strand_id
1 'polypeptide(L)'
;MREHFDIAGYCRISVDEEAGRDNVSIENQKAIIQDYVRRTFPDSTLTFYEDRDRSGYTFEQREGYQEMRRKLMAHKYDILVVKDFSRFSRRNSRGLVELEDLRDAGLRIISIGDGIDFPNDDDWVKIQFQFLMNEMPVTDTSRKVRSVVKRRQEDGRWICAAPYGYIVNKQREFEIVPTEAEIVRKIFALYISGWGYKRIANYLTDEGIPTPRMAERTRREADGETPTRRVKNEWAIITVQ
;
A
#
# COMPACT_ATOMS: atom_id res chain seq x y z
N MET A 1 -7.10 -3.04 43.53
CA MET A 1 -6.75 -2.89 42.12
C MET A 1 -7.81 -3.65 41.32
N ARG A 2 -8.25 -3.13 40.19
CA ARG A 2 -9.22 -3.83 39.32
C ARG A 2 -8.51 -5.06 38.75
N GLU A 3 -9.00 -6.25 39.05
CA GLU A 3 -8.34 -7.51 38.67
C GLU A 3 -8.70 -7.95 37.23
N HIS A 4 -9.82 -7.48 36.68
CA HIS A 4 -10.32 -7.81 35.36
C HIS A 4 -10.36 -6.60 34.44
N PHE A 5 -9.84 -6.75 33.22
CA PHE A 5 -9.89 -5.75 32.15
C PHE A 5 -10.45 -6.36 30.86
N ASP A 6 -11.23 -5.57 30.14
CA ASP A 6 -11.62 -5.88 28.77
C ASP A 6 -10.58 -5.27 27.82
N ILE A 7 -9.84 -6.11 27.07
CA ILE A 7 -8.67 -5.73 26.29
C ILE A 7 -8.96 -5.90 24.81
N ALA A 8 -8.68 -4.86 24.02
CA ALA A 8 -8.64 -4.92 22.56
C ALA A 8 -7.20 -5.10 22.08
N GLY A 9 -6.92 -6.17 21.34
CA GLY A 9 -5.65 -6.38 20.63
C GLY A 9 -5.78 -5.97 19.17
N TYR A 10 -4.92 -5.07 18.68
CA TYR A 10 -4.94 -4.66 17.29
C TYR A 10 -3.71 -5.14 16.52
N CYS A 11 -3.98 -5.78 15.38
CA CYS A 11 -2.98 -6.32 14.49
C CYS A 11 -3.14 -5.74 13.08
N ARG A 12 -2.03 -5.41 12.40
CA ARG A 12 -2.06 -4.91 11.03
C ARG A 12 -0.88 -5.41 10.21
N ILE A 13 -1.17 -5.76 8.96
CA ILE A 13 -0.15 -6.08 7.96
C ILE A 13 -0.47 -5.35 6.65
N SER A 14 0.55 -4.89 5.93
CA SER A 14 0.35 -4.43 4.56
C SER A 14 0.48 -5.62 3.60
N VAL A 15 -0.27 -5.58 2.49
CA VAL A 15 -0.23 -6.65 1.46
C VAL A 15 1.18 -6.86 0.89
N ASP A 16 2.00 -5.80 0.87
CA ASP A 16 3.39 -5.87 0.40
C ASP A 16 4.34 -6.54 1.42
N GLU A 17 3.98 -6.54 2.71
CA GLU A 17 4.75 -7.19 3.78
C GLU A 17 4.43 -8.70 3.89
N GLU A 18 3.25 -9.12 3.43
CA GLU A 18 2.78 -10.51 3.48
C GLU A 18 3.62 -11.44 2.57
N ALA A 19 4.22 -10.89 1.52
CA ALA A 19 4.97 -11.66 0.50
C ALA A 19 6.41 -12.03 0.89
N GLY A 20 6.93 -11.62 2.05
CA GLY A 20 8.38 -11.70 2.25
C GLY A 20 8.97 -12.09 3.60
N ARG A 21 8.23 -12.20 4.71
CA ARG A 21 8.84 -12.51 6.03
C ARG A 21 7.87 -13.17 7.02
N ASP A 22 8.18 -14.38 7.49
CA ASP A 22 7.44 -15.13 8.51
C ASP A 22 7.23 -14.39 9.84
N ASN A 23 8.07 -13.40 10.16
CA ASN A 23 8.02 -12.65 11.43
C ASN A 23 7.04 -11.46 11.44
N VAL A 24 6.34 -11.20 10.34
CA VAL A 24 5.45 -10.03 10.19
C VAL A 24 3.98 -10.43 10.15
N SER A 25 3.66 -11.73 10.21
CA SER A 25 2.29 -12.23 10.10
C SER A 25 1.37 -11.71 11.21
N ILE A 26 0.08 -11.64 10.91
CA ILE A 26 -0.96 -11.27 11.91
C ILE A 26 -0.96 -12.29 13.05
N GLU A 27 -0.77 -13.57 12.75
CA GLU A 27 -0.72 -14.66 13.71
C GLU A 27 0.43 -14.47 14.72
N ASN A 28 1.59 -14.04 14.26
CA ASN A 28 2.73 -13.75 15.16
C ASN A 28 2.43 -12.51 16.04
N GLN A 29 1.78 -11.47 15.50
CA GLN A 29 1.37 -10.32 16.30
C GLN A 29 0.36 -10.74 17.38
N LYS A 30 -0.64 -11.55 17.02
CA LYS A 30 -1.63 -12.11 17.97
C LYS A 30 -0.95 -12.93 19.06
N ALA A 31 -0.01 -13.82 18.70
CA ALA A 31 0.72 -14.64 19.67
C ALA A 31 1.50 -13.79 20.69
N ILE A 32 2.18 -12.74 20.24
CA ILE A 32 2.93 -11.81 21.11
C ILE A 32 1.98 -11.08 22.06
N ILE A 33 0.87 -10.54 21.54
CA ILE A 33 -0.12 -9.81 22.36
C ILE A 33 -0.78 -10.77 23.36
N GLN A 34 -1.18 -11.96 22.93
CA GLN A 34 -1.79 -12.96 23.79
C GLN A 34 -0.88 -13.41 24.92
N ASP A 35 0.40 -13.64 24.62
CA ASP A 35 1.39 -14.02 25.63
C ASP A 35 1.62 -12.90 26.64
N TYR A 36 1.71 -11.65 26.17
CA TYR A 36 1.83 -10.48 27.03
C TYR A 36 0.60 -10.33 27.96
N VAL A 37 -0.60 -10.38 27.39
CA VAL A 37 -1.85 -10.25 28.18
C VAL A 37 -1.97 -11.35 29.20
N ARG A 38 -1.70 -12.60 28.83
CA ARG A 38 -1.73 -13.75 29.75
C ARG A 38 -0.79 -13.58 30.94
N ARG A 39 0.39 -12.97 30.73
CA ARG A 39 1.39 -12.77 31.81
C ARG A 39 1.08 -11.57 32.67
N THR A 40 0.55 -10.49 32.08
CA THR A 40 0.39 -9.20 32.76
C THR A 40 -1.04 -9.02 33.32
N PHE A 41 -2.04 -9.59 32.67
CA PHE A 41 -3.46 -9.46 32.97
C PHE A 41 -4.18 -10.83 32.93
N PRO A 42 -3.83 -11.79 33.80
CA PRO A 42 -4.25 -13.20 33.68
C PRO A 42 -5.76 -13.41 33.69
N ASP A 43 -6.51 -12.57 34.39
CA ASP A 43 -7.97 -12.69 34.55
C ASP A 43 -8.77 -11.78 33.59
N SER A 44 -8.13 -11.29 32.52
CA SER A 44 -8.72 -10.33 31.58
C SER A 44 -9.21 -10.98 30.29
N THR A 45 -10.21 -10.37 29.64
CA THR A 45 -10.68 -10.80 28.33
C THR A 45 -9.86 -10.12 27.23
N LEU A 46 -9.59 -10.84 26.12
CA LEU A 46 -8.85 -10.31 24.98
C LEU A 46 -9.64 -10.56 23.68
N THR A 47 -9.95 -9.48 22.98
CA THR A 47 -10.59 -9.51 21.66
C THR A 47 -9.64 -8.92 20.62
N PHE A 48 -9.47 -9.61 19.49
CA PHE A 48 -8.60 -9.16 18.42
C PHE A 48 -9.37 -8.44 17.31
N TYR A 49 -8.73 -7.40 16.77
CA TYR A 49 -9.09 -6.69 15.54
C TYR A 49 -7.93 -6.69 14.59
N GLU A 50 -8.22 -6.86 13.30
CA GLU A 50 -7.16 -6.96 12.29
C GLU A 50 -7.52 -6.23 11.01
N ASP A 51 -6.49 -5.66 10.37
CA ASP A 51 -6.60 -5.07 9.05
C ASP A 51 -5.46 -5.56 8.15
N ARG A 52 -5.83 -5.90 6.89
CA ARG A 52 -4.92 -6.25 5.81
C ARG A 52 -5.04 -5.17 4.74
N ASP A 53 -4.24 -4.12 4.84
CA ASP A 53 -4.32 -2.99 3.93
C ASP A 53 -3.00 -2.76 3.16
N ARG A 54 -3.10 -2.06 2.04
CA ARG A 54 -1.94 -1.67 1.23
C ARG A 54 -1.15 -0.49 1.82
N SER A 55 -1.70 0.21 2.78
CA SER A 55 -1.14 1.45 3.30
C SER A 55 -1.33 1.57 4.81
N GLY A 56 -0.25 1.76 5.54
CA GLY A 56 -0.29 2.09 6.96
C GLY A 56 -0.58 3.56 7.26
N TYR A 57 -0.96 4.38 6.26
CA TYR A 57 -1.04 5.83 6.38
C TYR A 57 -2.36 6.37 6.92
N THR A 58 -3.50 5.71 6.64
CA THR A 58 -4.83 6.23 6.97
C THR A 58 -5.59 5.27 7.88
N PHE A 59 -6.27 5.80 8.90
CA PHE A 59 -7.15 5.04 9.78
C PHE A 59 -8.53 4.82 9.17
N GLU A 60 -8.97 5.74 8.32
CA GLU A 60 -10.32 5.80 7.76
C GLU A 60 -10.66 4.57 6.90
N GLN A 61 -9.65 3.97 6.27
CA GLN A 61 -9.80 2.82 5.37
C GLN A 61 -9.64 1.46 6.07
N ARG A 62 -9.45 1.46 7.40
CA ARG A 62 -9.23 0.26 8.20
C ARG A 62 -10.51 -0.13 8.92
N GLU A 63 -11.26 -1.05 8.34
CA GLU A 63 -12.56 -1.47 8.87
C GLU A 63 -12.44 -2.07 10.29
N GLY A 64 -11.45 -2.94 10.51
CA GLY A 64 -11.17 -3.52 11.82
C GLY A 64 -10.81 -2.46 12.86
N TYR A 65 -9.96 -1.50 12.49
CA TYR A 65 -9.61 -0.37 13.36
C TYR A 65 -10.83 0.49 13.68
N GLN A 66 -11.65 0.85 12.71
CA GLN A 66 -12.84 1.67 12.92
C GLN A 66 -13.88 0.99 13.82
N GLU A 67 -14.06 -0.31 13.67
CA GLU A 67 -14.92 -1.08 14.56
C GLU A 67 -14.39 -1.09 15.99
N MET A 68 -13.11 -1.38 16.16
CA MET A 68 -12.41 -1.36 17.44
C MET A 68 -12.50 0.02 18.09
N ARG A 69 -12.16 1.09 17.37
CA ARG A 69 -12.19 2.48 17.84
C ARG A 69 -13.57 2.86 18.37
N ARG A 70 -14.62 2.53 17.65
CA ARG A 70 -16.01 2.79 18.05
C ARG A 70 -16.36 2.11 19.37
N LYS A 71 -15.87 0.89 19.59
CA LYS A 71 -16.07 0.15 20.83
C LYS A 71 -15.20 0.68 21.99
N LEU A 72 -13.96 1.11 21.69
CA LEU A 72 -13.08 1.79 22.65
C LEU A 72 -13.72 3.10 23.15
N MET A 73 -14.18 3.96 22.23
CA MET A 73 -14.84 5.22 22.57
C MET A 73 -16.17 5.03 23.30
N ALA A 74 -16.81 3.86 23.13
CA ALA A 74 -17.99 3.44 23.90
C ALA A 74 -17.63 2.75 25.24
N HIS A 75 -16.37 2.78 25.67
CA HIS A 75 -15.85 2.17 26.91
C HIS A 75 -16.18 0.67 27.06
N LYS A 76 -16.24 -0.07 25.92
CA LYS A 76 -16.38 -1.52 25.93
C LYS A 76 -15.05 -2.24 26.18
N TYR A 77 -13.95 -1.53 26.07
CA TYR A 77 -12.60 -1.97 26.37
C TYR A 77 -11.91 -0.94 27.26
N ASP A 78 -11.10 -1.43 28.19
CA ASP A 78 -10.30 -0.62 29.11
C ASP A 78 -8.91 -0.33 28.54
N ILE A 79 -8.36 -1.29 27.76
CA ILE A 79 -6.98 -1.25 27.27
C ILE A 79 -6.93 -1.59 25.78
N LEU A 80 -6.15 -0.83 25.02
CA LEU A 80 -5.71 -1.17 23.69
C LEU A 80 -4.27 -1.70 23.73
N VAL A 81 -4.03 -2.90 23.18
CA VAL A 81 -2.70 -3.49 23.11
C VAL A 81 -2.28 -3.64 21.65
N VAL A 82 -1.10 -3.17 21.31
CA VAL A 82 -0.47 -3.32 20.00
C VAL A 82 0.92 -3.96 20.15
N LYS A 83 1.39 -4.67 19.13
CA LYS A 83 2.75 -5.20 19.14
C LYS A 83 3.79 -4.07 19.20
N ASP A 84 3.63 -3.07 18.35
CA ASP A 84 4.45 -1.86 18.26
C ASP A 84 3.66 -0.72 17.58
N PHE A 85 4.05 0.54 17.76
CA PHE A 85 3.34 1.68 17.16
C PHE A 85 3.40 1.72 15.64
N SER A 86 4.32 1.00 14.98
CA SER A 86 4.31 0.89 13.53
C SER A 86 3.08 0.14 13.01
N ARG A 87 2.50 -0.73 13.84
CA ARG A 87 1.22 -1.43 13.56
C ARG A 87 0.03 -0.51 13.79
N PHE A 88 0.13 0.38 14.76
CA PHE A 88 -0.89 1.38 15.05
C PHE A 88 -0.95 2.44 13.94
N SER A 89 0.14 3.19 13.71
CA SER A 89 0.25 4.18 12.64
C SER A 89 1.68 4.33 12.13
N ARG A 90 1.83 4.51 10.80
CA ARG A 90 3.11 4.92 10.19
C ARG A 90 3.22 6.43 10.02
N ARG A 91 2.13 7.16 10.16
CA ARG A 91 2.10 8.61 10.00
C ARG A 91 2.13 9.28 11.36
N ASN A 92 3.23 9.97 11.65
CA ASN A 92 3.48 10.62 12.94
C ASN A 92 2.30 11.49 13.39
N SER A 93 1.93 12.50 12.60
CA SER A 93 0.91 13.47 12.99
C SER A 93 -0.46 12.83 13.28
N ARG A 94 -0.91 11.87 12.46
CA ARG A 94 -2.20 11.20 12.67
C ARG A 94 -2.18 10.19 13.81
N GLY A 95 -1.06 9.49 13.98
CA GLY A 95 -0.88 8.56 15.09
C GLY A 95 -0.90 9.25 16.44
N LEU A 96 -0.26 10.41 16.55
CA LEU A 96 -0.24 11.20 17.78
C LEU A 96 -1.61 11.78 18.11
N VAL A 97 -2.30 12.39 17.14
CA VAL A 97 -3.67 12.91 17.36
C VAL A 97 -4.61 11.79 17.82
N GLU A 98 -4.53 10.61 17.18
CA GLU A 98 -5.35 9.47 17.56
C GLU A 98 -5.03 8.97 18.98
N LEU A 99 -3.74 8.97 19.39
CA LEU A 99 -3.37 8.62 20.76
C LEU A 99 -3.89 9.67 21.77
N GLU A 100 -3.90 10.94 21.41
CA GLU A 100 -4.47 12.01 22.25
C GLU A 100 -5.99 11.81 22.40
N ASP A 101 -6.70 11.55 21.32
CA ASP A 101 -8.13 11.29 21.36
C ASP A 101 -8.47 10.10 22.27
N LEU A 102 -7.72 9.00 22.15
CA LEU A 102 -7.92 7.81 22.98
C LEU A 102 -7.58 8.04 24.46
N ARG A 103 -6.49 8.79 24.74
CA ARG A 103 -6.12 9.21 26.08
C ARG A 103 -7.21 10.06 26.72
N ASP A 104 -7.69 11.07 25.99
CA ASP A 104 -8.70 12.02 26.48
C ASP A 104 -10.05 11.31 26.71
N ALA A 105 -10.28 10.19 26.03
CA ALA A 105 -11.37 9.25 26.35
C ALA A 105 -11.07 8.35 27.56
N GLY A 106 -9.93 8.51 28.23
CA GLY A 106 -9.59 7.72 29.43
C GLY A 106 -9.10 6.29 29.15
N LEU A 107 -8.65 5.99 27.91
CA LEU A 107 -8.20 4.67 27.52
C LEU A 107 -6.70 4.49 27.74
N ARG A 108 -6.31 3.30 28.22
CA ARG A 108 -4.91 2.89 28.33
C ARG A 108 -4.44 2.22 27.07
N ILE A 109 -3.23 2.56 26.59
CA ILE A 109 -2.68 2.01 25.35
C ILE A 109 -1.29 1.44 25.63
N ILE A 110 -1.09 0.17 25.28
CA ILE A 110 0.18 -0.55 25.52
C ILE A 110 0.79 -0.91 24.16
N SER A 111 2.05 -0.47 23.96
CA SER A 111 2.90 -0.91 22.84
C SER A 111 4.01 -1.79 23.38
N ILE A 112 3.90 -3.11 23.12
CA ILE A 112 4.79 -4.12 23.73
C ILE A 112 6.23 -3.95 23.27
N GLY A 113 6.45 -3.87 21.96
CA GLY A 113 7.79 -3.79 21.37
C GLY A 113 8.50 -2.47 21.63
N ASP A 114 7.75 -1.40 21.85
CA ASP A 114 8.28 -0.06 22.18
C ASP A 114 8.47 0.12 23.69
N GLY A 115 7.97 -0.81 24.52
CA GLY A 115 8.03 -0.74 25.98
C GLY A 115 7.27 0.46 26.53
N ILE A 116 6.12 0.80 25.96
CA ILE A 116 5.30 1.95 26.32
C ILE A 116 3.95 1.49 26.85
N ASP A 117 3.56 2.08 28.00
CA ASP A 117 2.28 1.88 28.66
C ASP A 117 1.65 3.27 28.91
N PHE A 118 0.94 3.77 27.92
CA PHE A 118 0.39 5.12 27.90
C PHE A 118 -1.08 5.12 28.40
N PRO A 119 -1.51 6.03 29.27
CA PRO A 119 -0.83 7.25 29.74
C PRO A 119 0.00 7.08 31.03
N ASN A 120 0.25 5.85 31.51
CA ASN A 120 0.97 5.62 32.77
C ASN A 120 2.46 6.01 32.69
N ASP A 121 3.05 5.95 31.47
CA ASP A 121 4.38 6.47 31.22
C ASP A 121 4.28 7.94 30.80
N ASP A 122 4.87 8.84 31.60
CA ASP A 122 4.98 10.27 31.33
C ASP A 122 5.92 10.59 30.13
N ASP A 123 6.09 9.62 29.21
CA ASP A 123 7.07 9.66 28.13
C ASP A 123 6.47 10.13 26.80
N TRP A 124 5.66 11.20 26.82
CA TRP A 124 5.11 11.78 25.60
C TRP A 124 6.19 12.10 24.54
N VAL A 125 7.34 12.59 25.01
CA VAL A 125 8.50 12.85 24.14
C VAL A 125 9.02 11.56 23.50
N LYS A 126 9.08 10.47 24.25
CA LYS A 126 9.50 9.15 23.74
C LYS A 126 8.52 8.61 22.72
N ILE A 127 7.21 8.76 22.96
CA ILE A 127 6.17 8.41 22.01
C ILE A 127 6.32 9.20 20.69
N GLN A 128 6.47 10.53 20.78
CA GLN A 128 6.70 11.39 19.62
C GLN A 128 7.94 10.97 18.83
N PHE A 129 9.03 10.69 19.52
CA PHE A 129 10.28 10.23 18.92
C PHE A 129 10.10 8.86 18.23
N GLN A 130 9.39 7.92 18.85
CA GLN A 130 9.11 6.61 18.28
C GLN A 130 8.28 6.71 16.99
N PHE A 131 7.25 7.55 16.97
CA PHE A 131 6.49 7.81 15.75
C PHE A 131 7.34 8.46 14.66
N LEU A 132 8.21 9.40 15.01
CA LEU A 132 9.15 10.02 14.07
C LEU A 132 10.09 8.97 13.46
N MET A 133 10.66 8.10 14.29
CA MET A 133 11.53 7.01 13.83
C MET A 133 10.80 6.02 12.91
N ASN A 134 9.55 5.71 13.18
CA ASN A 134 8.73 4.83 12.35
C ASN A 134 8.39 5.45 10.98
N GLU A 135 8.32 6.77 10.87
CA GLU A 135 8.03 7.49 9.61
C GLU A 135 9.30 7.72 8.75
N MET A 136 10.48 7.88 9.37
CA MET A 136 11.74 8.18 8.67
C MET A 136 12.11 7.20 7.55
N PRO A 137 12.03 5.88 7.71
CA PRO A 137 12.40 4.94 6.65
C PRO A 137 11.57 5.10 5.38
N VAL A 138 10.27 5.41 5.51
CA VAL A 138 9.35 5.58 4.38
C VAL A 138 9.66 6.85 3.60
N THR A 139 9.92 7.96 4.30
CA THR A 139 10.26 9.26 3.69
C THR A 139 11.62 9.22 3.02
N ASP A 140 12.62 8.60 3.65
CA ASP A 140 13.97 8.48 3.10
C ASP A 140 13.99 7.58 1.85
N THR A 141 13.31 6.44 1.88
CA THR A 141 13.17 5.56 0.72
C THR A 141 12.48 6.28 -0.44
N SER A 142 11.39 7.01 -0.18
CA SER A 142 10.68 7.79 -1.20
C SER A 142 11.57 8.89 -1.82
N ARG A 143 12.37 9.59 -1.00
CA ARG A 143 13.33 10.59 -1.49
C ARG A 143 14.42 9.95 -2.35
N LYS A 144 15.00 8.83 -1.91
CA LYS A 144 16.02 8.08 -2.65
C LYS A 144 15.48 7.58 -3.98
N VAL A 145 14.29 6.98 -4.00
CA VAL A 145 13.65 6.53 -5.24
C VAL A 145 13.39 7.71 -6.18
N ARG A 146 12.82 8.81 -5.70
CA ARG A 146 12.59 10.01 -6.53
C ARG A 146 13.86 10.59 -7.09
N SER A 147 14.94 10.67 -6.31
CA SER A 147 16.25 11.19 -6.79
C SER A 147 16.84 10.30 -7.87
N VAL A 148 16.77 8.97 -7.71
CA VAL A 148 17.23 8.01 -8.72
C VAL A 148 16.37 8.08 -9.98
N VAL A 149 15.04 8.16 -9.84
CA VAL A 149 14.14 8.33 -11.00
C VAL A 149 14.44 9.63 -11.74
N LYS A 150 14.54 10.75 -11.02
CA LYS A 150 14.86 12.06 -11.60
C LYS A 150 16.19 12.04 -12.35
N ARG A 151 17.25 11.51 -11.72
CA ARG A 151 18.57 11.41 -12.36
C ARG A 151 18.52 10.56 -13.63
N ARG A 152 17.82 9.42 -13.63
CA ARG A 152 17.66 8.60 -14.84
C ARG A 152 16.86 9.29 -15.93
N GLN A 153 15.86 10.10 -15.57
CA GLN A 153 15.11 10.93 -16.51
C GLN A 153 16.01 12.03 -17.13
N GLU A 154 16.85 12.68 -16.30
CA GLU A 154 17.83 13.67 -16.75
C GLU A 154 18.90 13.04 -17.67
N ASP A 155 19.30 11.79 -17.40
CA ASP A 155 20.21 11.00 -18.24
C ASP A 155 19.52 10.43 -19.51
N GLY A 156 18.23 10.72 -19.74
CA GLY A 156 17.45 10.17 -20.86
C GLY A 156 17.16 8.67 -20.76
N ARG A 157 17.39 8.04 -19.60
CA ARG A 157 17.22 6.60 -19.40
C ARG A 157 15.82 6.28 -18.89
N TRP A 158 15.08 5.52 -19.68
CA TRP A 158 13.72 5.11 -19.32
C TRP A 158 13.71 3.97 -18.28
N ILE A 159 12.73 3.99 -17.36
CA ILE A 159 12.69 3.07 -16.22
C ILE A 159 11.51 2.10 -16.30
N CYS A 160 10.45 2.50 -16.99
CA CYS A 160 9.20 1.74 -17.11
C CYS A 160 9.11 0.97 -18.43
N ALA A 161 8.02 0.26 -18.68
CA ALA A 161 7.70 -0.27 -20.00
C ALA A 161 7.62 0.86 -21.04
N ALA A 162 8.09 0.62 -22.24
CA ALA A 162 7.97 1.59 -23.32
C ALA A 162 6.48 1.87 -23.63
N PRO A 163 6.11 3.12 -23.94
CA PRO A 163 4.79 3.41 -24.47
C PRO A 163 4.59 2.70 -25.84
N TYR A 164 3.34 2.45 -26.19
CA TYR A 164 3.02 1.84 -27.48
C TYR A 164 3.60 2.64 -28.65
N GLY A 165 4.18 1.96 -29.61
CA GLY A 165 4.95 2.55 -30.72
C GLY A 165 6.46 2.59 -30.49
N TYR A 166 6.91 2.20 -29.28
CA TYR A 166 8.33 2.15 -28.92
C TYR A 166 8.69 0.84 -28.23
N ILE A 167 9.96 0.46 -28.34
CA ILE A 167 10.63 -0.53 -27.50
C ILE A 167 11.82 0.12 -26.79
N VAL A 168 12.29 -0.49 -25.71
CA VAL A 168 13.51 -0.07 -25.02
C VAL A 168 14.62 -1.02 -25.46
N ASN A 169 15.64 -0.47 -26.12
CA ASN A 169 16.80 -1.24 -26.58
C ASN A 169 17.73 -1.63 -25.40
N LYS A 170 18.80 -2.37 -25.71
CA LYS A 170 19.79 -2.82 -24.70
C LYS A 170 20.52 -1.66 -24.00
N GLN A 171 20.61 -0.50 -24.64
CA GLN A 171 21.20 0.74 -24.11
C GLN A 171 20.21 1.53 -23.24
N ARG A 172 18.96 1.05 -23.06
CA ARG A 172 17.90 1.74 -22.35
C ARG A 172 17.37 2.99 -23.04
N GLU A 173 17.49 3.06 -24.34
CA GLU A 173 16.98 4.14 -25.20
C GLU A 173 15.71 3.67 -25.92
N PHE A 174 14.88 4.64 -26.34
CA PHE A 174 13.69 4.35 -27.13
C PHE A 174 14.06 4.07 -28.59
N GLU A 175 13.54 2.98 -29.10
CA GLU A 175 13.55 2.62 -30.50
C GLU A 175 12.13 2.57 -31.03
N ILE A 176 11.86 3.20 -32.18
CA ILE A 176 10.53 3.26 -32.77
C ILE A 176 10.21 1.91 -33.41
N VAL A 177 9.02 1.40 -33.11
CA VAL A 177 8.40 0.27 -33.83
C VAL A 177 7.53 0.83 -34.97
N PRO A 178 7.97 0.79 -36.24
CA PRO A 178 7.30 1.51 -37.32
C PRO A 178 5.81 1.20 -37.45
N THR A 179 5.45 -0.08 -37.38
CA THR A 179 4.05 -0.56 -37.50
C THR A 179 3.15 -0.04 -36.39
N GLU A 180 3.64 -0.02 -35.15
CA GLU A 180 2.90 0.51 -33.99
C GLU A 180 2.84 2.05 -34.03
N ALA A 181 3.93 2.70 -34.44
CA ALA A 181 3.98 4.15 -34.56
C ALA A 181 2.98 4.68 -35.61
N GLU A 182 2.71 3.93 -36.67
CA GLU A 182 1.65 4.24 -37.65
C GLU A 182 0.26 4.21 -37.02
N ILE A 183 0.00 3.22 -36.18
CA ILE A 183 -1.27 3.12 -35.44
C ILE A 183 -1.42 4.29 -34.48
N VAL A 184 -0.36 4.66 -33.75
CA VAL A 184 -0.37 5.85 -32.86
C VAL A 184 -0.70 7.12 -33.66
N ARG A 185 -0.04 7.35 -34.80
CA ARG A 185 -0.32 8.50 -35.68
C ARG A 185 -1.79 8.49 -36.16
N LYS A 186 -2.32 7.32 -36.52
CA LYS A 186 -3.71 7.15 -36.92
C LYS A 186 -4.68 7.51 -35.81
N ILE A 187 -4.41 7.09 -34.55
CA ILE A 187 -5.20 7.46 -33.39
C ILE A 187 -5.24 8.99 -33.23
N PHE A 188 -4.09 9.64 -33.27
CA PHE A 188 -3.99 11.11 -33.20
C PHE A 188 -4.74 11.81 -34.33
N ALA A 189 -4.60 11.33 -35.57
CA ALA A 189 -5.30 11.91 -36.72
C ALA A 189 -6.84 11.80 -36.59
N LEU A 190 -7.35 10.64 -36.12
CA LEU A 190 -8.77 10.44 -35.86
C LEU A 190 -9.27 11.36 -34.74
N TYR A 191 -8.48 11.49 -33.67
CA TYR A 191 -8.85 12.38 -32.55
C TYR A 191 -8.90 13.85 -32.99
N ILE A 192 -7.90 14.32 -33.75
CA ILE A 192 -7.86 15.68 -34.30
C ILE A 192 -9.05 15.93 -35.25
N SER A 193 -9.50 14.90 -35.98
CA SER A 193 -10.69 14.98 -36.83
C SER A 193 -12.02 14.99 -36.06
N GLY A 194 -11.98 14.99 -34.72
CA GLY A 194 -13.15 15.13 -33.86
C GLY A 194 -13.75 13.79 -33.40
N TRP A 195 -13.04 12.66 -33.55
CA TRP A 195 -13.54 11.40 -33.02
C TRP A 195 -13.28 11.31 -31.51
N GLY A 196 -14.30 10.84 -30.77
CA GLY A 196 -14.13 10.52 -29.36
C GLY A 196 -13.39 9.20 -29.14
N TYR A 197 -12.73 9.04 -28.00
CA TYR A 197 -11.92 7.85 -27.64
C TYR A 197 -12.67 6.51 -27.81
N LYS A 198 -13.97 6.46 -27.45
CA LYS A 198 -14.81 5.26 -27.61
C LYS A 198 -14.96 4.86 -29.09
N ARG A 199 -15.19 5.86 -29.97
CA ARG A 199 -15.34 5.62 -31.40
C ARG A 199 -14.03 5.13 -32.01
N ILE A 200 -12.90 5.69 -31.59
CA ILE A 200 -11.57 5.28 -32.04
C ILE A 200 -11.28 3.84 -31.57
N ALA A 201 -11.54 3.52 -30.29
CA ALA A 201 -11.34 2.18 -29.75
C ALA A 201 -12.15 1.11 -30.50
N ASN A 202 -13.43 1.38 -30.74
CA ASN A 202 -14.27 0.47 -31.53
C ASN A 202 -13.72 0.30 -32.95
N TYR A 203 -13.39 1.38 -33.62
CA TYR A 203 -12.82 1.34 -34.97
C TYR A 203 -11.54 0.50 -35.05
N LEU A 204 -10.61 0.67 -34.09
CA LEU A 204 -9.37 -0.12 -34.04
C LEU A 204 -9.65 -1.61 -33.77
N THR A 205 -10.69 -1.91 -32.99
CA THR A 205 -11.12 -3.27 -32.71
C THR A 205 -11.76 -3.91 -33.97
N ASP A 206 -12.65 -3.18 -34.66
CA ASP A 206 -13.38 -3.66 -35.88
C ASP A 206 -12.38 -3.87 -37.02
N GLU A 207 -11.36 -3.06 -37.15
CA GLU A 207 -10.27 -3.22 -38.13
C GLU A 207 -9.29 -4.36 -37.74
N GLY A 208 -9.48 -5.01 -36.60
CA GLY A 208 -8.61 -6.09 -36.13
C GLY A 208 -7.20 -5.66 -35.75
N ILE A 209 -6.98 -4.37 -35.50
CA ILE A 209 -5.66 -3.84 -35.16
C ILE A 209 -5.22 -4.38 -33.79
N PRO A 210 -4.01 -4.99 -33.68
CA PRO A 210 -3.55 -5.57 -32.45
C PRO A 210 -3.47 -4.52 -31.32
N THR A 211 -3.99 -4.87 -30.15
CA THR A 211 -3.83 -4.03 -28.96
C THR A 211 -2.37 -3.95 -28.53
N PRO A 212 -1.94 -2.93 -27.76
CA PRO A 212 -0.58 -2.84 -27.24
C PRO A 212 -0.08 -4.10 -26.53
N ARG A 213 -0.97 -4.74 -25.76
CA ARG A 213 -0.66 -6.01 -25.07
C ARG A 213 -0.53 -7.19 -26.02
N MET A 214 -1.30 -7.20 -27.10
CA MET A 214 -1.19 -8.25 -28.12
C MET A 214 0.09 -8.10 -28.93
N ALA A 215 0.44 -6.86 -29.31
CA ALA A 215 1.69 -6.56 -30.00
C ALA A 215 2.92 -6.92 -29.14
N GLU A 216 2.91 -6.57 -27.86
CA GLU A 216 3.95 -6.97 -26.90
C GLU A 216 4.05 -8.49 -26.79
N ARG A 217 2.93 -9.18 -26.68
CA ARG A 217 2.88 -10.65 -26.63
C ARG A 217 3.52 -11.27 -27.87
N THR A 218 3.15 -10.80 -29.04
CA THR A 218 3.70 -11.31 -30.32
C THR A 218 5.22 -11.12 -30.37
N ARG A 219 5.75 -10.00 -29.89
CA ARG A 219 7.21 -9.76 -29.79
C ARG A 219 7.88 -10.76 -28.85
N ARG A 220 7.30 -10.96 -27.65
CA ARG A 220 7.85 -11.90 -26.66
C ARG A 220 7.83 -13.35 -27.15
N GLU A 221 6.76 -13.74 -27.88
CA GLU A 221 6.69 -15.05 -28.53
C GLU A 221 7.77 -15.21 -29.62
N ALA A 222 8.05 -14.15 -30.40
CA ALA A 222 9.13 -14.14 -31.37
C ALA A 222 10.53 -14.25 -30.74
N ASP A 223 10.69 -13.70 -29.52
CA ASP A 223 11.93 -13.80 -28.74
C ASP A 223 12.06 -15.14 -27.98
N GLY A 224 11.11 -16.08 -28.17
CA GLY A 224 11.13 -17.44 -27.59
C GLY A 224 10.54 -17.51 -26.18
N GLU A 225 9.86 -16.47 -25.70
CA GLU A 225 9.14 -16.52 -24.44
C GLU A 225 7.75 -17.16 -24.60
N THR A 226 7.27 -17.88 -23.58
CA THR A 226 5.92 -18.45 -23.56
C THR A 226 5.01 -17.64 -22.65
N PRO A 227 4.23 -16.66 -23.17
CA PRO A 227 3.35 -15.86 -22.36
C PRO A 227 2.18 -16.68 -21.79
N THR A 228 2.02 -16.68 -20.48
CA THR A 228 1.01 -17.49 -19.77
C THR A 228 -0.36 -16.85 -19.69
N ARG A 229 -0.50 -15.51 -19.88
CA ARG A 229 -1.76 -14.79 -19.77
C ARG A 229 -2.49 -14.68 -21.11
N ARG A 230 -3.78 -15.01 -21.10
CA ARG A 230 -4.67 -14.75 -22.26
C ARG A 230 -4.87 -13.25 -22.42
N VAL A 231 -4.60 -12.71 -23.59
CA VAL A 231 -4.77 -11.30 -23.94
C VAL A 231 -5.98 -11.18 -24.86
N LYS A 232 -6.90 -10.24 -24.56
CA LYS A 232 -8.01 -9.89 -25.45
C LYS A 232 -7.53 -8.90 -26.52
N ASN A 233 -7.99 -9.07 -27.76
CA ASN A 233 -7.71 -8.14 -28.85
C ASN A 233 -8.86 -7.13 -29.02
N GLU A 234 -9.24 -6.49 -27.90
CA GLU A 234 -10.25 -5.43 -27.86
C GLU A 234 -9.61 -4.16 -27.29
N TRP A 235 -9.69 -3.07 -28.04
CA TRP A 235 -9.19 -1.78 -27.61
C TRP A 235 -10.10 -1.18 -26.55
N ALA A 236 -9.58 -0.94 -25.36
CA ALA A 236 -10.28 -0.24 -24.30
C ALA A 236 -10.16 1.29 -24.48
N ILE A 237 -11.17 2.03 -24.05
CA ILE A 237 -11.18 3.50 -24.09
C ILE A 237 -9.94 4.09 -23.41
N ILE A 238 -9.59 3.54 -22.24
CA ILE A 238 -8.41 3.97 -21.45
C ILE A 238 -7.08 3.72 -22.18
N THR A 239 -7.04 2.83 -23.17
CA THR A 239 -5.83 2.55 -23.94
C THR A 239 -5.63 3.56 -25.06
N VAL A 240 -6.71 4.22 -25.50
CA VAL A 240 -6.72 5.25 -26.56
C VAL A 240 -6.55 6.65 -25.96
N GLN A 241 -6.92 6.84 -24.71
CA GLN A 241 -6.79 8.09 -23.97
C GLN A 241 -5.33 8.39 -23.60
#